data_6d087d8ba95d64773068f57ce8710d4f
#
_entry.id   6d087d8ba95d64773068f57ce8710d4f
#
_cell.length_a   1.000
_cell.length_b   1.000
_cell.length_c   1.000
_cell.angle_alpha   90.00
_cell.angle_beta   90.00
_cell.angle_gamma   90.00
#
_symmetry.space_group_name_H-M   'P 1'
#
loop_
_entity.id
_entity.type
_entity.pdbx_description
1 polymer ?
#
loop_
_entity_poly.entity_id
_entity_poly.type
_entity_poly.pdbx_seq_one_letter_code
_entity_poly.pdbx_strand_id
1 'polypeptide(L)'
;MKAVPIYSHGNADVLKYVDNFPTPVPNSSEILIRVKYCGLNHLDIWTRMGIPGIFIKFPHICGSDIVGTLQEDYSTFSKGSRVLIYPGISCNNCDNCKNGNETLCNDFSIMGGLGNYNGGYAEYVIVPKANIIRIPHGISDEQAATLSISYLTAWNIIKKLQLKKDDTVLVYGASGGLGMAVIQIAKALGAKIISTISDNSKLNFAYSLGSDYVINRKKKEISLEIEKLTHGSGVDAVVDNAGEKTITTSINSVRRGGKIAMCGTTSGNVANFRIRAFYSKQIQLYGILIGSKLELLELIEFVNERRILSRIDSIFPLTEVKAAHDSLERGEQLGKILIKI
;
A
#
# COMPACT_ATOMS: atom_id res chain seq x y z
N MET A 1 19.27 -10.71 17.58
CA MET A 1 19.21 -10.08 16.26
C MET A 1 19.04 -8.59 16.36
N LYS A 2 19.44 -7.83 15.34
CA LYS A 2 19.14 -6.42 15.20
C LYS A 2 17.67 -6.22 14.89
N ALA A 3 17.01 -5.22 15.51
CA ALA A 3 15.60 -4.92 15.31
C ALA A 3 15.23 -3.51 15.75
N VAL A 4 14.04 -3.03 15.35
CA VAL A 4 13.44 -1.79 15.83
C VAL A 4 12.06 -2.08 16.43
N PRO A 5 12.01 -2.66 17.64
CA PRO A 5 10.76 -2.88 18.35
C PRO A 5 10.17 -1.58 18.89
N ILE A 6 8.85 -1.50 18.97
CA ILE A 6 8.13 -0.52 19.78
C ILE A 6 7.59 -1.21 21.04
N TYR A 7 7.64 -0.51 22.19
CA TYR A 7 7.17 -1.01 23.48
C TYR A 7 5.88 -0.30 23.95
N SER A 8 5.46 0.72 23.19
CA SER A 8 4.23 1.46 23.39
C SER A 8 3.88 2.19 22.08
N HIS A 9 2.63 2.60 21.93
CA HIS A 9 2.28 3.56 20.89
C HIS A 9 2.88 4.94 21.17
N GLY A 10 3.14 5.73 20.10
CA GLY A 10 3.67 7.07 20.21
C GLY A 10 4.14 7.67 18.88
N ASN A 11 4.82 8.83 18.97
CA ASN A 11 5.49 9.47 17.84
C ASN A 11 6.73 8.65 17.39
N ALA A 12 7.51 9.14 16.44
CA ALA A 12 8.67 8.41 15.90
C ALA A 12 9.76 8.09 16.96
N ASP A 13 9.73 8.74 18.13
CA ASP A 13 10.70 8.48 19.21
C ASP A 13 10.56 7.12 19.88
N VAL A 14 9.43 6.41 19.69
CA VAL A 14 9.25 5.04 20.20
C VAL A 14 10.01 3.99 19.38
N LEU A 15 10.46 4.34 18.17
CA LEU A 15 11.25 3.48 17.30
C LEU A 15 12.70 3.44 17.79
N LYS A 16 13.06 2.38 18.52
CA LYS A 16 14.40 2.21 19.10
C LYS A 16 15.12 1.06 18.45
N TYR A 17 16.25 1.35 17.80
CA TYR A 17 17.14 0.31 17.31
C TYR A 17 17.80 -0.42 18.48
N VAL A 18 17.85 -1.75 18.39
CA VAL A 18 18.52 -2.63 19.34
C VAL A 18 19.30 -3.74 18.61
N ASP A 19 20.46 -4.13 19.14
CA ASP A 19 21.31 -5.17 18.56
C ASP A 19 21.00 -6.58 19.06
N ASN A 20 20.34 -6.68 20.21
CA ASN A 20 20.19 -7.93 20.99
C ASN A 20 18.74 -8.36 21.17
N PHE A 21 17.84 -8.01 20.26
CA PHE A 21 16.47 -8.51 20.31
C PHE A 21 16.45 -10.04 20.12
N PRO A 22 15.59 -10.79 20.82
CA PRO A 22 15.51 -12.24 20.64
C PRO A 22 15.23 -12.62 19.19
N THR A 23 16.00 -13.56 18.63
CA THR A 23 15.71 -14.13 17.32
C THR A 23 14.51 -15.06 17.46
N PRO A 24 13.44 -14.89 16.66
CA PRO A 24 12.26 -15.72 16.76
C PRO A 24 12.53 -17.14 16.26
N VAL A 25 11.87 -18.12 16.88
CA VAL A 25 11.95 -19.53 16.52
C VAL A 25 10.65 -19.94 15.84
N PRO A 26 10.68 -20.38 14.56
CA PRO A 26 9.49 -20.79 13.84
C PRO A 26 8.91 -22.10 14.39
N ASN A 27 7.59 -22.24 14.39
CA ASN A 27 6.92 -23.51 14.60
C ASN A 27 6.79 -24.29 13.27
N SER A 28 6.15 -25.47 13.29
CA SER A 28 6.04 -26.35 12.11
C SER A 28 5.29 -25.73 10.91
N SER A 29 4.41 -24.75 11.14
CA SER A 29 3.65 -24.05 10.10
C SER A 29 4.31 -22.76 9.61
N GLU A 30 5.40 -22.35 10.25
CA GLU A 30 6.13 -21.12 10.00
C GLU A 30 7.52 -21.41 9.43
N ILE A 31 8.15 -20.35 8.92
CA ILE A 31 9.52 -20.41 8.41
C ILE A 31 10.23 -19.11 8.75
N LEU A 32 11.55 -19.20 8.97
CA LEU A 32 12.42 -18.06 9.26
C LEU A 32 12.91 -17.42 7.96
N ILE A 33 12.72 -16.11 7.86
CA ILE A 33 13.20 -15.28 6.75
C ILE A 33 14.29 -14.35 7.27
N ARG A 34 15.43 -14.31 6.61
CA ARG A 34 16.40 -13.24 6.78
C ARG A 34 15.97 -12.07 5.90
N VAL A 35 15.58 -10.97 6.52
CA VAL A 35 15.08 -9.79 5.82
C VAL A 35 16.22 -9.07 5.13
N LYS A 36 15.99 -8.58 3.91
CA LYS A 36 16.92 -7.73 3.15
C LYS A 36 16.40 -6.31 3.04
N TYR A 37 15.12 -6.17 2.69
CA TYR A 37 14.43 -4.90 2.53
C TYR A 37 13.03 -4.96 3.10
N CYS A 38 12.60 -3.83 3.64
CA CYS A 38 11.20 -3.62 4.04
C CYS A 38 10.73 -2.26 3.52
N GLY A 39 9.62 -2.25 2.79
CA GLY A 39 9.02 -1.01 2.29
C GLY A 39 8.22 -0.29 3.36
N LEU A 40 8.42 1.01 3.51
CA LEU A 40 7.70 1.86 4.45
C LEU A 40 6.34 2.30 3.88
N ASN A 41 5.31 2.24 4.73
CA ASN A 41 3.92 2.62 4.41
C ASN A 41 3.31 3.50 5.50
N HIS A 42 2.23 4.22 5.19
CA HIS A 42 1.45 4.92 6.21
C HIS A 42 0.85 3.97 7.26
N LEU A 43 0.64 2.71 6.90
CA LEU A 43 0.22 1.66 7.84
C LEU A 43 1.20 1.54 9.02
N ASP A 44 2.51 1.62 8.76
CA ASP A 44 3.54 1.53 9.79
C ASP A 44 3.47 2.72 10.78
N ILE A 45 3.16 3.92 10.24
CA ILE A 45 2.94 5.11 11.06
C ILE A 45 1.69 4.93 11.94
N TRP A 46 0.58 4.50 11.34
CA TRP A 46 -0.67 4.28 12.09
C TRP A 46 -0.52 3.19 13.14
N THR A 47 0.15 2.08 12.81
CA THR A 47 0.46 1.00 13.76
C THR A 47 1.26 1.51 14.94
N ARG A 48 2.32 2.27 14.66
CA ARG A 48 3.15 2.89 15.70
C ARG A 48 2.36 3.87 16.58
N MET A 49 1.50 4.71 15.96
CA MET A 49 0.69 5.71 16.68
C MET A 49 -0.48 5.09 17.45
N GLY A 50 -0.91 3.89 17.06
CA GLY A 50 -2.10 3.23 17.56
C GLY A 50 -3.33 3.48 16.69
N ILE A 51 -3.97 2.41 16.27
CA ILE A 51 -5.19 2.44 15.45
C ILE A 51 -6.38 2.15 16.36
N PRO A 52 -7.39 3.04 16.44
CA PRO A 52 -8.57 2.79 17.26
C PRO A 52 -9.23 1.44 16.93
N GLY A 53 -9.50 0.64 17.97
CA GLY A 53 -10.10 -0.68 17.83
C GLY A 53 -9.14 -1.81 17.43
N ILE A 54 -7.85 -1.53 17.17
CA ILE A 54 -6.83 -2.54 16.91
C ILE A 54 -5.94 -2.71 18.13
N PHE A 55 -5.91 -3.94 18.65
CA PHE A 55 -5.01 -4.29 19.75
C PHE A 55 -3.69 -4.84 19.21
N ILE A 56 -2.57 -4.32 19.72
CA ILE A 56 -1.21 -4.77 19.40
C ILE A 56 -0.51 -5.15 20.70
N LYS A 57 0.05 -6.36 20.72
CA LYS A 57 0.86 -6.84 21.86
C LYS A 57 2.28 -6.30 21.73
N PHE A 58 2.80 -5.69 22.80
CA PHE A 58 4.17 -5.22 22.87
C PHE A 58 5.12 -6.26 23.51
N PRO A 59 6.43 -6.27 23.15
CA PRO A 59 7.04 -5.48 22.08
C PRO A 59 6.53 -5.88 20.69
N HIS A 60 6.41 -4.91 19.78
CA HIS A 60 5.97 -5.14 18.41
C HIS A 60 6.97 -4.56 17.40
N ILE A 61 7.17 -5.25 16.29
CA ILE A 61 8.03 -4.80 15.18
C ILE A 61 7.15 -4.48 14.00
N CYS A 62 7.22 -3.23 13.49
CA CYS A 62 6.49 -2.79 12.31
C CYS A 62 7.15 -3.28 11.01
N GLY A 63 6.52 -2.95 9.86
CA GLY A 63 7.03 -3.23 8.52
C GLY A 63 6.34 -4.39 7.82
N SER A 64 5.50 -4.10 6.83
CA SER A 64 4.62 -5.09 6.17
C SER A 64 5.08 -5.49 4.77
N ASP A 65 5.84 -4.64 4.06
CA ASP A 65 6.40 -4.93 2.73
C ASP A 65 7.75 -5.65 2.86
N ILE A 66 7.75 -6.98 3.07
CA ILE A 66 8.95 -7.76 3.45
C ILE A 66 9.53 -8.52 2.26
N VAL A 67 10.82 -8.32 2.02
CA VAL A 67 11.64 -9.12 1.09
C VAL A 67 12.85 -9.68 1.81
N GLY A 68 13.15 -10.93 1.57
CA GLY A 68 14.28 -11.59 2.21
C GLY A 68 14.67 -12.93 1.58
N THR A 69 15.38 -13.73 2.36
CA THR A 69 15.83 -15.07 1.94
C THR A 69 15.44 -16.13 2.96
N LEU A 70 15.05 -17.30 2.46
CA LEU A 70 14.76 -18.47 3.31
C LEU A 70 16.01 -18.93 4.06
N GLN A 71 15.83 -19.34 5.31
CA GLN A 71 16.92 -19.87 6.13
C GLN A 71 16.98 -21.39 6.15
N GLU A 72 16.02 -22.06 5.54
CA GLU A 72 15.95 -23.52 5.37
C GLU A 72 15.28 -23.89 4.04
N ASP A 73 15.38 -25.14 3.62
CA ASP A 73 14.66 -25.65 2.44
C ASP A 73 13.18 -25.80 2.75
N TYR A 74 12.31 -25.45 1.81
CA TYR A 74 10.87 -25.64 1.94
C TYR A 74 10.20 -25.82 0.57
N SER A 75 9.52 -26.96 0.38
CA SER A 75 8.82 -27.27 -0.88
C SER A 75 9.75 -27.14 -2.09
N THR A 76 9.44 -26.25 -3.02
CA THR A 76 10.26 -25.96 -4.22
C THR A 76 11.30 -24.84 -4.00
N PHE A 77 11.45 -24.35 -2.77
CA PHE A 77 12.40 -23.32 -2.41
C PHE A 77 13.60 -23.93 -1.70
N SER A 78 14.80 -23.62 -2.16
CA SER A 78 16.04 -23.93 -1.44
C SER A 78 16.37 -22.83 -0.44
N LYS A 79 17.12 -23.16 0.61
CA LYS A 79 17.76 -22.17 1.49
C LYS A 79 18.47 -21.10 0.68
N GLY A 80 18.30 -19.84 1.04
CA GLY A 80 18.82 -18.68 0.31
C GLY A 80 17.92 -18.22 -0.84
N SER A 81 16.84 -18.90 -1.19
CA SER A 81 15.88 -18.43 -2.19
C SER A 81 15.32 -17.06 -1.82
N ARG A 82 15.28 -16.16 -2.80
CA ARG A 82 14.69 -14.81 -2.68
C ARG A 82 13.18 -14.91 -2.63
N VAL A 83 12.58 -14.28 -1.64
CA VAL A 83 11.13 -14.31 -1.44
C VAL A 83 10.55 -12.95 -1.07
N LEU A 84 9.35 -12.71 -1.58
CA LEU A 84 8.44 -11.66 -1.16
C LEU A 84 7.42 -12.30 -0.21
N ILE A 85 7.02 -11.58 0.82
CA ILE A 85 6.03 -12.05 1.78
C ILE A 85 4.68 -11.41 1.50
N TYR A 86 3.64 -12.25 1.31
CA TYR A 86 2.26 -11.77 1.39
C TYR A 86 1.95 -11.40 2.84
N PRO A 87 1.60 -10.13 3.13
CA PRO A 87 1.50 -9.68 4.52
C PRO A 87 0.18 -10.05 5.20
N GLY A 88 -0.83 -10.48 4.45
CA GLY A 88 -2.14 -10.86 4.99
C GLY A 88 -2.08 -12.16 5.78
N ILE A 89 -2.61 -12.14 7.00
CA ILE A 89 -2.78 -13.32 7.85
C ILE A 89 -4.27 -13.54 8.02
N SER A 90 -4.73 -14.78 7.83
CA SER A 90 -6.14 -15.15 7.95
C SER A 90 -6.29 -16.53 8.57
N CYS A 91 -7.51 -16.95 8.93
CA CYS A 91 -7.75 -18.26 9.55
C CYS A 91 -7.56 -19.43 8.59
N ASN A 92 -7.51 -19.22 7.29
CA ASN A 92 -7.40 -20.22 6.21
C ASN A 92 -8.52 -21.29 6.20
N ASN A 93 -9.58 -21.16 7.00
CA ASN A 93 -10.59 -22.18 7.18
C ASN A 93 -12.04 -21.72 6.94
N CYS A 94 -12.36 -20.42 7.09
CA CYS A 94 -13.70 -19.89 6.81
C CYS A 94 -13.98 -19.86 5.29
N ASP A 95 -15.24 -19.67 4.92
CA ASP A 95 -15.66 -19.65 3.51
C ASP A 95 -14.97 -18.55 2.71
N ASN A 96 -14.75 -17.37 3.30
CA ASN A 96 -14.00 -16.30 2.65
C ASN A 96 -12.58 -16.77 2.28
N CYS A 97 -11.86 -17.39 3.21
CA CYS A 97 -10.51 -17.88 2.96
C CYS A 97 -10.49 -18.99 1.89
N LYS A 98 -11.41 -19.96 1.97
CA LYS A 98 -11.50 -21.05 0.99
C LYS A 98 -11.82 -20.58 -0.43
N ASN A 99 -12.52 -19.45 -0.54
CA ASN A 99 -12.88 -18.84 -1.83
C ASN A 99 -11.87 -17.79 -2.32
N GLY A 100 -10.70 -17.65 -1.69
CA GLY A 100 -9.66 -16.68 -2.08
C GLY A 100 -9.99 -15.21 -1.75
N ASN A 101 -10.93 -14.99 -0.83
CA ASN A 101 -11.34 -13.68 -0.31
C ASN A 101 -10.86 -13.49 1.12
N GLU A 102 -9.63 -13.90 1.43
CA GLU A 102 -9.07 -13.90 2.78
C GLU A 102 -9.08 -12.52 3.45
N THR A 103 -9.07 -11.44 2.68
CA THR A 103 -9.20 -10.06 3.20
C THR A 103 -10.57 -9.78 3.85
N LEU A 104 -11.55 -10.65 3.63
CA LEU A 104 -12.88 -10.61 4.26
C LEU A 104 -13.00 -11.59 5.45
N CYS A 105 -11.92 -12.25 5.83
CA CYS A 105 -11.89 -13.10 7.01
C CYS A 105 -12.04 -12.27 8.28
N ASN A 106 -12.86 -12.71 9.24
CA ASN A 106 -13.03 -12.00 10.51
C ASN A 106 -11.74 -11.93 11.34
N ASP A 107 -10.84 -12.91 11.16
CA ASP A 107 -9.53 -12.97 11.81
C ASP A 107 -8.42 -12.38 10.92
N PHE A 108 -8.78 -11.57 9.92
CA PHE A 108 -7.79 -10.99 9.02
C PHE A 108 -6.92 -9.97 9.75
N SER A 109 -5.62 -10.10 9.54
CA SER A 109 -4.63 -9.16 10.05
C SER A 109 -3.51 -8.95 9.02
N ILE A 110 -2.63 -7.98 9.28
CA ILE A 110 -1.50 -7.63 8.41
C ILE A 110 -0.22 -7.68 9.25
N MET A 111 0.74 -8.50 8.85
CA MET A 111 2.05 -8.61 9.50
C MET A 111 2.72 -7.23 9.63
N GLY A 112 3.26 -6.93 10.81
CA GLY A 112 3.90 -5.65 11.09
C GLY A 112 2.96 -4.43 11.09
N GLY A 113 1.66 -4.66 10.84
CA GLY A 113 0.65 -3.62 10.72
C GLY A 113 -0.55 -3.86 11.63
N LEU A 114 -1.56 -4.56 11.13
CA LEU A 114 -2.79 -4.82 11.88
C LEU A 114 -2.71 -6.16 12.61
N GLY A 115 -2.56 -6.16 13.94
CA GLY A 115 -2.53 -7.37 14.76
C GLY A 115 -1.16 -7.68 15.37
N ASN A 116 -0.96 -8.93 15.82
CA ASN A 116 0.15 -9.30 16.69
C ASN A 116 1.36 -9.95 15.97
N TYR A 117 1.34 -10.05 14.65
CA TYR A 117 2.48 -10.59 13.89
C TYR A 117 3.54 -9.51 13.68
N ASN A 118 4.76 -9.80 14.12
CA ASN A 118 5.90 -8.91 13.89
C ASN A 118 6.22 -8.75 12.40
N GLY A 119 6.72 -7.59 12.04
CA GLY A 119 7.08 -7.22 10.67
C GLY A 119 8.58 -7.22 10.39
N GLY A 120 8.96 -6.54 9.32
CA GLY A 120 10.26 -6.60 8.68
C GLY A 120 11.31 -5.60 9.18
N TYR A 121 11.05 -4.80 10.23
CA TYR A 121 12.11 -3.92 10.78
C TYR A 121 13.02 -4.70 11.74
N ALA A 122 13.54 -5.83 11.25
CA ALA A 122 14.44 -6.73 11.98
C ALA A 122 15.25 -7.60 11.01
N GLU A 123 16.39 -8.13 11.48
CA GLU A 123 17.22 -9.06 10.69
C GLU A 123 16.48 -10.34 10.30
N TYR A 124 15.58 -10.80 11.18
CA TYR A 124 14.80 -12.03 10.96
C TYR A 124 13.34 -11.81 11.32
N VAL A 125 12.49 -12.45 10.55
CA VAL A 125 11.04 -12.53 10.82
C VAL A 125 10.56 -13.96 10.57
N ILE A 126 9.62 -14.44 11.37
CA ILE A 126 8.89 -15.67 11.10
C ILE A 126 7.62 -15.34 10.33
N VAL A 127 7.34 -16.14 9.30
CA VAL A 127 6.15 -15.97 8.45
C VAL A 127 5.45 -17.31 8.28
N PRO A 128 4.13 -17.34 8.12
CA PRO A 128 3.45 -18.58 7.71
C PRO A 128 4.01 -19.08 6.38
N LYS A 129 4.29 -20.37 6.28
CA LYS A 129 4.81 -21.01 5.06
C LYS A 129 3.95 -20.71 3.83
N ALA A 130 2.64 -20.59 4.02
CA ALA A 130 1.70 -20.25 2.97
C ALA A 130 1.88 -18.83 2.40
N ASN A 131 2.54 -17.90 3.11
CA ASN A 131 2.69 -16.51 2.72
C ASN A 131 3.93 -16.22 1.86
N ILE A 132 4.75 -17.24 1.60
CA ILE A 132 5.98 -17.09 0.82
C ILE A 132 5.64 -17.05 -0.67
N ILE A 133 6.22 -16.06 -1.37
CA ILE A 133 6.07 -15.88 -2.81
C ILE A 133 7.45 -15.77 -3.44
N ARG A 134 7.68 -16.51 -4.52
CA ARG A 134 8.93 -16.44 -5.29
C ARG A 134 9.01 -15.10 -6.04
N ILE A 135 10.13 -14.42 -5.93
CA ILE A 135 10.41 -13.22 -6.71
C ILE A 135 10.92 -13.65 -8.10
N PRO A 136 10.27 -13.24 -9.20
CA PRO A 136 10.79 -13.47 -10.56
C PRO A 136 12.19 -12.87 -10.75
N HIS A 137 13.00 -13.48 -11.63
CA HIS A 137 14.35 -13.00 -11.92
C HIS A 137 14.41 -11.56 -12.45
N GLY A 138 13.34 -11.11 -13.14
CA GLY A 138 13.22 -9.75 -13.69
C GLY A 138 12.95 -8.66 -12.65
N ILE A 139 12.65 -9.00 -11.39
CA ILE A 139 12.32 -8.06 -10.32
C ILE A 139 13.45 -8.07 -9.28
N SER A 140 14.04 -6.89 -8.99
CA SER A 140 15.05 -6.76 -7.92
C SER A 140 14.41 -6.87 -6.52
N ASP A 141 15.23 -7.05 -5.48
CA ASP A 141 14.74 -7.12 -4.08
C ASP A 141 14.11 -5.77 -3.67
N GLU A 142 14.69 -4.65 -4.10
CA GLU A 142 14.16 -3.32 -3.84
C GLU A 142 12.80 -3.10 -4.51
N GLN A 143 12.66 -3.52 -5.77
CA GLN A 143 11.39 -3.43 -6.49
C GLN A 143 10.32 -4.31 -5.82
N ALA A 144 10.67 -5.54 -5.46
CA ALA A 144 9.76 -6.46 -4.77
C ALA A 144 9.27 -5.90 -3.42
N ALA A 145 10.14 -5.20 -2.66
CA ALA A 145 9.80 -4.58 -1.39
C ALA A 145 8.82 -3.39 -1.49
N THR A 146 8.30 -3.10 -2.68
CA THR A 146 7.25 -2.07 -2.88
C THR A 146 5.88 -2.67 -3.19
N LEU A 147 5.78 -3.99 -3.41
CA LEU A 147 4.62 -4.61 -4.06
C LEU A 147 3.51 -5.01 -3.09
N SER A 148 3.84 -5.52 -1.90
CA SER A 148 2.88 -6.23 -1.05
C SER A 148 1.81 -5.34 -0.42
N ILE A 149 2.04 -4.05 -0.23
CA ILE A 149 1.04 -3.11 0.31
C ILE A 149 0.57 -2.14 -0.77
N SER A 150 1.43 -1.23 -1.23
CA SER A 150 1.00 -0.14 -2.11
C SER A 150 0.51 -0.63 -3.48
N TYR A 151 1.28 -1.50 -4.15
CA TYR A 151 0.90 -2.00 -5.47
C TYR A 151 -0.23 -3.03 -5.40
N LEU A 152 -0.25 -3.90 -4.38
CA LEU A 152 -1.34 -4.84 -4.16
C LEU A 152 -2.67 -4.11 -3.90
N THR A 153 -2.64 -3.05 -3.08
CA THR A 153 -3.81 -2.19 -2.88
C THR A 153 -4.26 -1.55 -4.19
N ALA A 154 -3.33 -1.03 -4.99
CA ALA A 154 -3.62 -0.44 -6.30
C ALA A 154 -4.25 -1.47 -7.25
N TRP A 155 -3.74 -2.71 -7.27
CA TRP A 155 -4.28 -3.79 -8.10
C TRP A 155 -5.72 -4.14 -7.72
N ASN A 156 -6.00 -4.31 -6.42
CA ASN A 156 -7.35 -4.54 -5.92
C ASN A 156 -8.30 -3.38 -6.27
N ILE A 157 -7.85 -2.12 -6.10
CA ILE A 157 -8.61 -0.93 -6.54
C ILE A 157 -9.01 -1.05 -8.01
N ILE A 158 -8.05 -1.32 -8.88
CA ILE A 158 -8.27 -1.38 -10.33
C ILE A 158 -9.26 -2.50 -10.70
N LYS A 159 -9.13 -3.67 -10.06
CA LYS A 159 -10.08 -4.80 -10.23
C LYS A 159 -11.48 -4.43 -9.74
N LYS A 160 -11.63 -3.84 -8.54
CA LYS A 160 -12.94 -3.42 -7.99
C LYS A 160 -13.60 -2.33 -8.80
N LEU A 161 -12.83 -1.35 -9.27
CA LEU A 161 -13.32 -0.31 -10.17
C LEU A 161 -13.60 -0.84 -11.58
N GLN A 162 -13.07 -2.02 -11.93
CA GLN A 162 -13.17 -2.60 -13.29
C GLN A 162 -12.71 -1.61 -14.36
N LEU A 163 -11.55 -0.98 -14.11
CA LEU A 163 -11.02 0.02 -15.03
C LEU A 163 -10.72 -0.57 -16.39
N LYS A 164 -11.08 0.17 -17.41
CA LYS A 164 -10.91 -0.20 -18.83
C LYS A 164 -10.04 0.82 -19.54
N LYS A 165 -9.59 0.44 -20.73
CA LYS A 165 -8.99 1.36 -21.68
C LYS A 165 -9.93 2.56 -21.91
N ASP A 166 -9.35 3.74 -22.00
CA ASP A 166 -10.01 5.04 -22.22
C ASP A 166 -10.84 5.58 -21.02
N ASP A 167 -11.06 4.81 -19.94
CA ASP A 167 -11.65 5.34 -18.72
C ASP A 167 -10.78 6.48 -18.17
N THR A 168 -11.42 7.55 -17.69
CA THR A 168 -10.74 8.67 -17.03
C THR A 168 -10.77 8.49 -15.54
N VAL A 169 -9.60 8.50 -14.89
CA VAL A 169 -9.44 8.24 -13.46
C VAL A 169 -8.80 9.42 -12.74
N LEU A 170 -9.46 9.91 -11.68
CA LEU A 170 -8.86 10.86 -10.74
C LEU A 170 -8.11 10.10 -9.64
N VAL A 171 -6.82 10.39 -9.47
CA VAL A 171 -5.96 9.77 -8.45
C VAL A 171 -5.43 10.82 -7.49
N TYR A 172 -5.77 10.71 -6.21
CA TYR A 172 -5.21 11.59 -5.19
C TYR A 172 -3.77 11.21 -4.82
N GLY A 173 -2.90 12.22 -4.66
CA GLY A 173 -1.56 12.05 -4.10
C GLY A 173 -0.59 11.27 -5.00
N ALA A 174 -0.34 11.75 -6.21
CA ALA A 174 0.53 11.12 -7.22
C ALA A 174 1.93 10.74 -6.70
N SER A 175 2.50 11.49 -5.75
CA SER A 175 3.86 11.25 -5.25
C SER A 175 3.97 10.20 -4.14
N GLY A 176 2.84 9.73 -3.59
CA GLY A 176 2.83 8.66 -2.59
C GLY A 176 2.89 7.27 -3.22
N GLY A 177 3.29 6.25 -2.46
CA GLY A 177 3.42 4.89 -2.95
C GLY A 177 2.17 4.34 -3.62
N LEU A 178 0.99 4.55 -3.02
CA LEU A 178 -0.27 4.08 -3.61
C LEU A 178 -0.69 4.88 -4.84
N GLY A 179 -0.64 6.22 -4.79
CA GLY A 179 -1.00 7.05 -5.95
C GLY A 179 -0.11 6.75 -7.16
N MET A 180 1.19 6.60 -6.95
CA MET A 180 2.15 6.17 -7.96
C MET A 180 1.76 4.81 -8.57
N ALA A 181 1.50 3.81 -7.72
CA ALA A 181 1.15 2.46 -8.17
C ALA A 181 -0.14 2.46 -9.02
N VAL A 182 -1.18 3.17 -8.56
CA VAL A 182 -2.44 3.32 -9.33
C VAL A 182 -2.19 3.95 -10.68
N ILE A 183 -1.44 5.07 -10.74
CA ILE A 183 -1.13 5.77 -11.98
C ILE A 183 -0.43 4.83 -12.97
N GLN A 184 0.62 4.15 -12.54
CA GLN A 184 1.41 3.26 -13.40
C GLN A 184 0.59 2.06 -13.92
N ILE A 185 -0.17 1.40 -13.05
CA ILE A 185 -0.98 0.24 -13.44
C ILE A 185 -2.14 0.67 -14.35
N ALA A 186 -2.89 1.70 -13.98
CA ALA A 186 -4.02 2.19 -14.77
C ALA A 186 -3.56 2.71 -16.15
N LYS A 187 -2.40 3.39 -16.22
CA LYS A 187 -1.80 3.81 -17.49
C LYS A 187 -1.40 2.63 -18.36
N ALA A 188 -0.83 1.58 -17.80
CA ALA A 188 -0.49 0.35 -18.51
C ALA A 188 -1.73 -0.39 -19.06
N LEU A 189 -2.91 -0.17 -18.47
CA LEU A 189 -4.20 -0.65 -18.97
C LEU A 189 -4.85 0.28 -20.00
N GLY A 190 -4.25 1.44 -20.29
CA GLY A 190 -4.74 2.39 -21.29
C GLY A 190 -5.74 3.42 -20.76
N ALA A 191 -5.87 3.59 -19.44
CA ALA A 191 -6.71 4.63 -18.84
C ALA A 191 -6.09 6.02 -19.02
N LYS A 192 -6.94 7.07 -18.96
CA LYS A 192 -6.56 8.48 -18.88
C LYS A 192 -6.46 8.89 -17.42
N ILE A 193 -5.34 9.47 -17.03
CA ILE A 193 -5.04 9.75 -15.63
C ILE A 193 -5.02 11.24 -15.35
N ILE A 194 -5.90 11.67 -14.44
CA ILE A 194 -5.85 12.99 -13.81
C ILE A 194 -5.35 12.75 -12.38
N SER A 195 -4.21 13.31 -12.01
CA SER A 195 -3.66 13.11 -10.68
C SER A 195 -3.54 14.41 -9.89
N THR A 196 -3.46 14.31 -8.56
CA THR A 196 -3.28 15.48 -7.71
C THR A 196 -1.92 15.48 -7.02
N ILE A 197 -1.38 16.69 -6.83
CA ILE A 197 -0.16 16.96 -6.07
C ILE A 197 -0.41 18.07 -5.04
N SER A 198 0.46 18.16 -4.03
CA SER A 198 0.43 19.22 -3.01
C SER A 198 1.40 20.37 -3.28
N ASP A 199 2.39 20.15 -4.16
CA ASP A 199 3.41 21.15 -4.50
C ASP A 199 3.85 21.00 -5.96
N ASN A 200 4.21 22.12 -6.59
CA ASN A 200 4.63 22.14 -8.00
C ASN A 200 5.96 21.40 -8.24
N SER A 201 6.82 21.24 -7.24
CA SER A 201 8.05 20.45 -7.35
C SER A 201 7.77 18.99 -7.73
N LYS A 202 6.55 18.51 -7.44
CA LYS A 202 6.09 17.13 -7.74
C LYS A 202 5.49 16.97 -9.15
N LEU A 203 5.39 18.07 -9.92
CA LEU A 203 4.70 18.09 -11.22
C LEU A 203 5.36 17.14 -12.23
N ASN A 204 6.66 17.29 -12.45
CA ASN A 204 7.42 16.45 -13.39
C ASN A 204 7.40 14.98 -13.00
N PHE A 205 7.45 14.71 -11.69
CA PHE A 205 7.34 13.34 -11.18
C PHE A 205 5.97 12.72 -11.54
N ALA A 206 4.86 13.42 -11.31
CA ALA A 206 3.53 12.92 -11.65
C ALA A 206 3.37 12.63 -13.14
N TYR A 207 3.87 13.50 -14.01
CA TYR A 207 3.89 13.26 -15.46
C TYR A 207 4.78 12.06 -15.85
N SER A 208 5.94 11.92 -15.23
CA SER A 208 6.84 10.78 -15.51
C SER A 208 6.25 9.42 -15.12
N LEU A 209 5.25 9.38 -14.24
CA LEU A 209 4.51 8.18 -13.89
C LEU A 209 3.44 7.80 -14.93
N GLY A 210 3.06 8.73 -15.81
CA GLY A 210 2.03 8.53 -16.82
C GLY A 210 0.74 9.32 -16.61
N SER A 211 0.72 10.32 -15.72
CA SER A 211 -0.43 11.23 -15.60
C SER A 211 -0.60 12.03 -16.88
N ASP A 212 -1.83 12.10 -17.41
CA ASP A 212 -2.18 12.92 -18.58
C ASP A 212 -2.44 14.38 -18.17
N TYR A 213 -2.93 14.57 -16.94
CA TYR A 213 -3.12 15.88 -16.35
C TYR A 213 -2.82 15.89 -14.85
N VAL A 214 -2.24 16.98 -14.34
CA VAL A 214 -1.86 17.10 -12.93
C VAL A 214 -2.45 18.35 -12.32
N ILE A 215 -3.18 18.19 -11.22
CA ILE A 215 -3.82 19.28 -10.47
C ILE A 215 -3.04 19.55 -9.18
N ASN A 216 -2.50 20.75 -9.00
CA ASN A 216 -2.01 21.19 -7.71
C ASN A 216 -3.20 21.59 -6.82
N ARG A 217 -3.57 20.73 -5.87
CA ARG A 217 -4.72 20.90 -4.97
C ARG A 217 -4.64 22.08 -4.00
N LYS A 218 -3.46 22.69 -3.85
CA LYS A 218 -3.30 23.92 -3.06
C LYS A 218 -3.55 25.20 -3.87
N LYS A 219 -3.54 25.09 -5.21
CA LYS A 219 -3.67 26.24 -6.12
C LYS A 219 -4.96 26.22 -6.92
N LYS A 220 -5.57 25.05 -7.10
CA LYS A 220 -6.74 24.87 -7.94
C LYS A 220 -7.79 24.03 -7.20
N GLU A 221 -9.04 24.36 -7.41
CA GLU A 221 -10.18 23.58 -6.95
C GLU A 221 -10.36 22.37 -7.87
N ILE A 222 -10.28 21.16 -7.29
CA ILE A 222 -10.20 19.90 -8.04
C ILE A 222 -11.48 19.68 -8.87
N SER A 223 -12.66 19.85 -8.29
CA SER A 223 -13.92 19.59 -8.98
C SER A 223 -14.14 20.53 -10.16
N LEU A 224 -13.73 21.78 -10.06
CA LEU A 224 -13.80 22.74 -11.19
C LEU A 224 -12.82 22.38 -12.33
N GLU A 225 -11.62 21.92 -11.99
CA GLU A 225 -10.67 21.47 -13.01
C GLU A 225 -11.16 20.19 -13.70
N ILE A 226 -11.73 19.24 -12.94
CA ILE A 226 -12.35 18.03 -13.49
C ILE A 226 -13.51 18.40 -14.43
N GLU A 227 -14.40 19.32 -14.02
CA GLU A 227 -15.52 19.77 -14.85
C GLU A 227 -15.03 20.31 -16.21
N LYS A 228 -13.99 21.15 -16.21
CA LYS A 228 -13.38 21.68 -17.44
C LYS A 228 -12.77 20.57 -18.30
N LEU A 229 -11.96 19.68 -17.70
CA LEU A 229 -11.25 18.62 -18.42
C LEU A 229 -12.17 17.56 -19.01
N THR A 230 -13.35 17.36 -18.41
CA THR A 230 -14.33 16.35 -18.82
C THR A 230 -15.58 16.96 -19.48
N HIS A 231 -15.55 18.27 -19.81
CA HIS A 231 -16.67 19.01 -20.38
C HIS A 231 -17.98 18.80 -19.60
N GLY A 232 -17.88 18.83 -18.26
CA GLY A 232 -19.02 18.65 -17.34
C GLY A 232 -19.44 17.20 -17.07
N SER A 233 -18.86 16.22 -17.76
CA SER A 233 -19.24 14.80 -17.60
C SER A 233 -18.81 14.20 -16.26
N GLY A 234 -17.67 14.62 -15.73
CA GLY A 234 -16.98 14.00 -14.61
C GLY A 234 -16.10 12.81 -15.01
N VAL A 235 -15.30 12.27 -14.09
CA VAL A 235 -14.42 11.12 -14.31
C VAL A 235 -15.17 9.79 -14.12
N ASP A 236 -14.72 8.72 -14.79
CA ASP A 236 -15.29 7.37 -14.65
C ASP A 236 -15.05 6.80 -13.26
N ALA A 237 -13.87 7.05 -12.70
CA ALA A 237 -13.50 6.57 -11.40
C ALA A 237 -12.62 7.55 -10.60
N VAL A 238 -12.70 7.44 -9.27
CA VAL A 238 -11.85 8.18 -8.33
C VAL A 238 -11.15 7.20 -7.41
N VAL A 239 -9.86 7.37 -7.21
CA VAL A 239 -9.08 6.69 -6.18
C VAL A 239 -8.77 7.68 -5.07
N ASP A 240 -9.45 7.52 -3.95
CA ASP A 240 -9.37 8.39 -2.77
C ASP A 240 -8.63 7.69 -1.62
N ASN A 241 -7.42 8.13 -1.36
CA ASN A 241 -6.56 7.63 -0.29
C ASN A 241 -6.44 8.61 0.89
N ALA A 242 -7.22 9.68 0.88
CA ALA A 242 -7.16 10.73 1.89
C ALA A 242 -8.36 10.73 2.85
N GLY A 243 -9.58 10.49 2.35
CA GLY A 243 -10.77 10.29 3.18
C GLY A 243 -11.53 11.57 3.51
N GLU A 244 -11.55 11.99 4.77
CA GLU A 244 -12.43 13.05 5.30
C GLU A 244 -12.48 14.31 4.44
N LYS A 245 -11.33 14.89 4.08
CA LYS A 245 -11.26 16.16 3.35
C LYS A 245 -11.49 16.03 1.84
N THR A 246 -11.53 14.82 1.31
CA THR A 246 -11.57 14.58 -0.15
C THR A 246 -12.87 13.95 -0.63
N ILE A 247 -13.61 13.22 0.20
CA ILE A 247 -14.81 12.47 -0.22
C ILE A 247 -15.87 13.34 -0.91
N THR A 248 -16.12 14.54 -0.42
CA THR A 248 -17.09 15.47 -1.05
C THR A 248 -16.63 15.87 -2.44
N THR A 249 -15.34 16.18 -2.62
CA THR A 249 -14.76 16.49 -3.91
C THR A 249 -14.79 15.27 -4.84
N SER A 250 -14.52 14.07 -4.31
CA SER A 250 -14.63 12.80 -5.05
C SER A 250 -16.03 12.56 -5.60
N ILE A 251 -17.07 12.76 -4.76
CA ILE A 251 -18.49 12.66 -5.17
C ILE A 251 -18.86 13.70 -6.24
N ASN A 252 -18.34 14.91 -6.13
CA ASN A 252 -18.61 15.97 -7.11
C ASN A 252 -17.90 15.70 -8.44
N SER A 253 -16.69 15.15 -8.40
CA SER A 253 -15.84 14.93 -9.58
C SER A 253 -16.23 13.69 -10.41
N VAL A 254 -16.82 12.67 -9.78
CA VAL A 254 -17.20 11.44 -10.46
C VAL A 254 -18.48 11.63 -11.29
N ARG A 255 -18.55 11.01 -12.48
CA ARG A 255 -19.76 11.04 -13.33
C ARG A 255 -20.94 10.27 -12.73
N ARG A 256 -22.11 10.35 -13.38
CA ARG A 256 -23.25 9.48 -13.07
C ARG A 256 -22.87 8.02 -13.33
N GLY A 257 -23.24 7.11 -12.40
CA GLY A 257 -22.89 5.68 -12.46
C GLY A 257 -21.39 5.41 -12.29
N GLY A 258 -20.59 6.44 -11.95
CA GLY A 258 -19.16 6.28 -11.74
C GLY A 258 -18.82 5.65 -10.39
N LYS A 259 -17.54 5.38 -10.16
CA LYS A 259 -17.05 4.58 -9.05
C LYS A 259 -16.03 5.32 -8.22
N ILE A 260 -16.05 5.13 -6.91
CA ILE A 260 -15.05 5.67 -5.99
C ILE A 260 -14.46 4.52 -5.18
N ALA A 261 -13.14 4.34 -5.20
CA ALA A 261 -12.42 3.45 -4.30
C ALA A 261 -11.79 4.27 -3.18
N MET A 262 -12.09 3.92 -1.93
CA MET A 262 -11.55 4.54 -0.73
C MET A 262 -10.68 3.56 0.02
N CYS A 263 -9.43 3.95 0.31
CA CYS A 263 -8.42 3.06 0.91
C CYS A 263 -7.47 3.79 1.88
N GLY A 264 -7.90 4.88 2.49
CA GLY A 264 -7.05 5.60 3.43
C GLY A 264 -7.77 6.70 4.16
N THR A 265 -7.17 7.11 5.27
CA THR A 265 -7.71 8.13 6.19
C THR A 265 -6.67 9.17 6.56
N THR A 266 -5.75 9.49 5.64
CA THR A 266 -4.64 10.42 5.93
C THR A 266 -5.09 11.84 6.22
N SER A 267 -6.32 12.22 5.84
CA SER A 267 -6.91 13.53 6.16
C SER A 267 -7.96 13.50 7.28
N GLY A 268 -8.23 12.33 7.84
CA GLY A 268 -9.23 12.07 8.87
C GLY A 268 -10.12 10.88 8.52
N ASN A 269 -10.80 10.31 9.52
CA ASN A 269 -11.56 9.06 9.40
C ASN A 269 -13.09 9.25 9.53
N VAL A 270 -13.56 10.48 9.75
CA VAL A 270 -14.99 10.80 9.85
C VAL A 270 -15.35 11.88 8.83
N ALA A 271 -16.20 11.54 7.88
CA ALA A 271 -16.55 12.46 6.80
C ALA A 271 -18.05 12.66 6.67
N ASN A 272 -18.47 13.89 6.39
CA ASN A 272 -19.86 14.25 6.10
C ASN A 272 -19.98 14.63 4.62
N PHE A 273 -20.98 14.10 3.94
CA PHE A 273 -21.31 14.47 2.56
C PHE A 273 -22.81 14.51 2.30
N ARG A 274 -23.20 15.21 1.23
CA ARG A 274 -24.62 15.32 0.85
C ARG A 274 -25.12 14.02 0.24
N ILE A 275 -25.95 13.27 0.94
CA ILE A 275 -26.50 11.97 0.52
C ILE A 275 -27.21 12.08 -0.84
N ARG A 276 -27.95 13.19 -1.10
CA ARG A 276 -28.60 13.40 -2.40
C ARG A 276 -27.62 13.44 -3.56
N ALA A 277 -26.45 14.08 -3.39
CA ALA A 277 -25.42 14.13 -4.44
C ALA A 277 -24.88 12.73 -4.77
N PHE A 278 -24.81 11.85 -3.77
CA PHE A 278 -24.36 10.48 -3.92
C PHE A 278 -25.39 9.61 -4.67
N TYR A 279 -26.63 9.49 -4.13
CA TYR A 279 -27.61 8.57 -4.72
C TYR A 279 -28.15 9.06 -6.08
N SER A 280 -28.32 10.38 -6.28
CA SER A 280 -28.83 10.91 -7.55
C SER A 280 -27.88 10.69 -8.73
N LYS A 281 -26.59 10.57 -8.48
CA LYS A 281 -25.58 10.17 -9.46
C LYS A 281 -25.43 8.65 -9.57
N GLN A 282 -26.06 7.85 -8.70
CA GLN A 282 -25.92 6.38 -8.64
C GLN A 282 -24.44 5.95 -8.50
N ILE A 283 -23.71 6.61 -7.58
CA ILE A 283 -22.29 6.37 -7.36
C ILE A 283 -22.09 5.03 -6.63
N GLN A 284 -21.09 4.26 -7.04
CA GLN A 284 -20.64 3.07 -6.33
C GLN A 284 -19.40 3.43 -5.49
N LEU A 285 -19.47 3.19 -4.17
CA LEU A 285 -18.37 3.43 -3.25
C LEU A 285 -17.81 2.09 -2.75
N TYR A 286 -16.53 1.86 -2.96
CA TYR A 286 -15.81 0.65 -2.55
C TYR A 286 -14.82 0.97 -1.43
N GLY A 287 -14.92 0.27 -0.30
CA GLY A 287 -13.86 0.21 0.71
C GLY A 287 -12.79 -0.80 0.28
N ILE A 288 -11.54 -0.41 0.36
CA ILE A 288 -10.41 -1.25 -0.07
C ILE A 288 -9.44 -1.45 1.09
N LEU A 289 -9.18 -2.71 1.42
CA LEU A 289 -8.15 -3.12 2.37
C LEU A 289 -7.21 -4.08 1.64
N ILE A 290 -6.00 -3.63 1.28
CA ILE A 290 -5.02 -4.36 0.48
C ILE A 290 -5.67 -5.25 -0.61
N GLY A 291 -5.06 -6.37 -0.98
CA GLY A 291 -5.59 -7.39 -1.88
C GLY A 291 -5.32 -8.79 -1.34
N SER A 292 -5.89 -9.80 -1.99
CA SER A 292 -5.66 -11.21 -1.68
C SER A 292 -4.29 -11.68 -2.13
N LYS A 293 -3.86 -12.84 -1.65
CA LYS A 293 -2.62 -13.49 -2.10
C LYS A 293 -2.65 -13.80 -3.60
N LEU A 294 -3.80 -14.24 -4.12
CA LEU A 294 -3.97 -14.49 -5.55
C LEU A 294 -3.78 -13.20 -6.35
N GLU A 295 -4.34 -12.10 -5.88
CA GLU A 295 -4.15 -10.79 -6.52
C GLU A 295 -2.70 -10.32 -6.47
N LEU A 296 -1.94 -10.66 -5.43
CA LEU A 296 -0.50 -10.37 -5.41
C LEU A 296 0.28 -11.18 -6.45
N LEU A 297 -0.07 -12.43 -6.66
CA LEU A 297 0.53 -13.26 -7.71
C LEU A 297 0.24 -12.69 -9.11
N GLU A 298 -1.03 -12.36 -9.41
CA GLU A 298 -1.43 -11.71 -10.65
C GLU A 298 -0.70 -10.38 -10.87
N LEU A 299 -0.58 -9.57 -9.81
CA LEU A 299 0.15 -8.31 -9.86
C LEU A 299 1.63 -8.50 -10.20
N ILE A 300 2.29 -9.47 -9.57
CA ILE A 300 3.72 -9.74 -9.81
C ILE A 300 3.95 -10.12 -11.28
N GLU A 301 3.10 -10.96 -11.84
CA GLU A 301 3.14 -11.33 -13.26
C GLU A 301 2.93 -10.09 -14.14
N PHE A 302 1.90 -9.30 -13.87
CA PHE A 302 1.59 -8.09 -14.62
C PHE A 302 2.73 -7.07 -14.59
N VAL A 303 3.28 -6.80 -13.40
CA VAL A 303 4.40 -5.86 -13.22
C VAL A 303 5.65 -6.33 -13.97
N ASN A 304 5.94 -7.65 -13.90
CA ASN A 304 7.09 -8.24 -14.57
C ASN A 304 6.95 -8.19 -16.10
N GLU A 305 5.80 -8.57 -16.64
CA GLU A 305 5.51 -8.53 -18.08
C GLU A 305 5.52 -7.11 -18.65
N ARG A 306 4.89 -6.17 -17.97
CA ARG A 306 4.78 -4.77 -18.37
C ARG A 306 6.00 -3.94 -18.03
N ARG A 307 6.99 -4.51 -17.30
CA ARG A 307 8.21 -3.83 -16.83
C ARG A 307 7.90 -2.56 -16.05
N ILE A 308 6.87 -2.62 -15.18
CA ILE A 308 6.50 -1.51 -14.32
C ILE A 308 7.53 -1.43 -13.19
N LEU A 309 8.20 -0.29 -13.08
CA LEU A 309 9.21 -0.05 -12.04
C LEU A 309 8.69 0.98 -11.04
N SER A 310 8.60 0.58 -9.78
CA SER A 310 8.33 1.50 -8.68
C SER A 310 9.44 2.56 -8.58
N ARG A 311 9.08 3.82 -8.36
CA ARG A 311 10.06 4.83 -8.01
C ARG A 311 10.40 4.75 -6.53
N ILE A 312 11.65 4.46 -6.25
CA ILE A 312 12.20 4.44 -4.89
C ILE A 312 12.84 5.80 -4.68
N ASP A 313 12.33 6.54 -3.70
CA ASP A 313 12.83 7.85 -3.34
C ASP A 313 14.13 7.75 -2.54
N SER A 314 14.10 6.91 -1.50
CA SER A 314 15.24 6.77 -0.60
C SER A 314 15.29 5.39 0.04
N ILE A 315 16.49 4.99 0.45
CA ILE A 315 16.74 3.74 1.18
C ILE A 315 17.49 4.09 2.46
N PHE A 316 16.87 3.87 3.59
CA PHE A 316 17.46 4.08 4.92
C PHE A 316 17.97 2.77 5.50
N PRO A 317 19.09 2.77 6.23
CA PRO A 317 19.51 1.61 7.01
C PRO A 317 18.53 1.38 8.18
N LEU A 318 18.47 0.15 8.71
CA LEU A 318 17.63 -0.22 9.86
C LEU A 318 17.84 0.70 11.07
N THR A 319 19.07 1.17 11.27
CA THR A 319 19.41 2.11 12.36
C THR A 319 18.74 3.48 12.22
N GLU A 320 18.24 3.82 11.05
CA GLU A 320 17.64 5.12 10.73
C GLU A 320 16.13 5.04 10.45
N VAL A 321 15.45 3.97 10.90
CA VAL A 321 13.98 3.79 10.70
C VAL A 321 13.20 5.00 11.22
N LYS A 322 13.62 5.62 12.34
CA LYS A 322 13.00 6.85 12.82
C LYS A 322 13.03 7.97 11.77
N ALA A 323 14.19 8.23 11.18
CA ALA A 323 14.35 9.27 10.15
C ALA A 323 13.51 8.96 8.89
N ALA A 324 13.39 7.69 8.51
CA ALA A 324 12.53 7.25 7.43
C ALA A 324 11.04 7.55 7.72
N HIS A 325 10.56 7.26 8.94
CA HIS A 325 9.20 7.61 9.37
C HIS A 325 8.96 9.12 9.36
N ASP A 326 9.88 9.90 9.92
CA ASP A 326 9.81 11.37 9.91
C ASP A 326 9.75 11.92 8.48
N SER A 327 10.51 11.34 7.53
CA SER A 327 10.48 11.71 6.12
C SER A 327 9.12 11.44 5.48
N LEU A 328 8.52 10.25 5.73
CA LEU A 328 7.20 9.92 5.21
C LEU A 328 6.10 10.82 5.80
N GLU A 329 6.18 11.16 7.10
CA GLU A 329 5.21 12.04 7.77
C GLU A 329 5.25 13.47 7.23
N ARG A 330 6.42 14.00 6.82
CA ARG A 330 6.53 15.30 6.13
C ARG A 330 5.91 15.28 4.72
N GLY A 331 5.73 14.08 4.13
CA GLY A 331 5.08 13.94 2.82
C GLY A 331 5.88 14.54 1.66
N GLU A 332 7.21 14.61 1.78
CA GLU A 332 8.11 15.22 0.78
C GLU A 332 8.55 14.22 -0.29
N GLN A 333 8.46 12.93 -0.02
CA GLN A 333 8.95 11.84 -0.86
C GLN A 333 8.32 11.83 -2.26
N LEU A 334 9.08 11.31 -3.21
CA LEU A 334 8.70 11.06 -4.61
C LEU A 334 8.73 9.55 -4.90
N GLY A 335 7.76 8.81 -4.36
CA GLY A 335 7.70 7.35 -4.49
C GLY A 335 7.75 6.62 -3.15
N LYS A 336 8.42 5.47 -3.12
CA LYS A 336 8.55 4.59 -1.95
C LYS A 336 9.85 4.86 -1.18
N ILE A 337 9.74 4.79 0.13
CA ILE A 337 10.88 4.72 1.05
C ILE A 337 11.09 3.25 1.42
N LEU A 338 12.32 2.79 1.41
CA LEU A 338 12.70 1.45 1.83
C LEU A 338 13.61 1.49 3.05
N ILE A 339 13.53 0.44 3.85
CA ILE A 339 14.48 0.15 4.93
C ILE A 339 15.36 -1.02 4.47
N LYS A 340 16.66 -0.83 4.47
CA LYS A 340 17.67 -1.87 4.23
C LYS A 340 18.10 -2.45 5.57
N ILE A 341 18.03 -3.78 5.69
CA ILE A 341 18.30 -4.51 6.92
C ILE A 341 19.75 -5.01 6.96
#